data_f690becc8f351971e92856cb7173b200
#
_entry.id   f690becc8f351971e92856cb7173b200
#
_cell.length_a   1.000
_cell.length_b   1.000
_cell.length_c   1.000
_cell.angle_alpha   90.00
_cell.angle_beta   90.00
_cell.angle_gamma   90.00
#
_symmetry.space_group_name_H-M   'P 1'
#
loop_
_entity.id
_entity.type
_entity.pdbx_description
1 polymer ?
#
loop_
_entity_poly.entity_id
_entity_poly.type
_entity_poly.pdbx_seq_one_letter_code
_entity_poly.pdbx_strand_id
1 'polypeptide(L)'
;MKIAICDDSSKDLNNLYALLEEYFNEKNTKVFIDKFSNPKTLLNKLFLEGQEIYDIFILDIVMQQNGLDVAKRITNIHPHATIIFQTSSSEYAIDAFKVRPFDYILKPLKKEQLFDCLDRLDVFFSDSKKNIFQIKDSNLALTTIKIPDINYIESLNRRLLFHMIDGSIISTTSLRTKFIESIPFDFEQEQFIECHNSFIVNMNQIKTIKDSEFIMFNNESVPISRRLLKKVKEKYVQYLVGE
;
A
#
# COMPACT_ATOMS: atom_id res chain seq x y z
N MET A 1 -3.84 -5.30 -14.30
CA MET A 1 -3.40 -3.96 -13.90
C MET A 1 -4.00 -2.93 -14.84
N LYS A 2 -4.43 -1.77 -14.30
CA LYS A 2 -5.00 -0.67 -15.08
C LYS A 2 -4.20 0.62 -14.83
N ILE A 3 -3.83 1.31 -15.89
CA ILE A 3 -3.01 2.52 -15.84
C ILE A 3 -3.77 3.68 -16.48
N ALA A 4 -3.82 4.82 -15.81
CA ALA A 4 -4.26 6.08 -16.41
C ALA A 4 -3.03 6.95 -16.73
N ILE A 5 -2.92 7.40 -17.96
CA ILE A 5 -1.89 8.36 -18.37
C ILE A 5 -2.55 9.67 -18.77
N CYS A 6 -2.04 10.80 -18.26
CA CYS A 6 -2.62 12.12 -18.52
C CYS A 6 -1.54 13.14 -18.89
N ASP A 7 -1.66 13.70 -20.10
CA ASP A 7 -0.73 14.66 -20.67
C ASP A 7 -1.45 15.44 -21.78
N ASP A 8 -1.39 16.75 -21.81
CA ASP A 8 -2.04 17.57 -22.84
C ASP A 8 -1.25 17.64 -24.16
N SER A 9 0.03 17.19 -24.14
CA SER A 9 0.82 16.95 -25.34
C SER A 9 0.48 15.58 -25.94
N SER A 10 -0.24 15.53 -27.05
CA SER A 10 -0.55 14.28 -27.75
C SER A 10 0.69 13.50 -28.17
N LYS A 11 1.81 14.18 -28.42
CA LYS A 11 3.10 13.56 -28.77
C LYS A 11 3.65 12.79 -27.56
N ASP A 12 3.70 13.43 -26.40
CA ASP A 12 4.25 12.81 -25.18
C ASP A 12 3.35 11.70 -24.67
N LEU A 13 2.04 11.90 -24.73
CA LEU A 13 1.02 10.91 -24.39
C LEU A 13 1.15 9.63 -25.24
N ASN A 14 1.36 9.77 -26.56
CA ASN A 14 1.53 8.63 -27.45
C ASN A 14 2.91 7.96 -27.26
N ASN A 15 3.96 8.73 -27.00
CA ASN A 15 5.29 8.17 -26.72
C ASN A 15 5.27 7.35 -25.42
N LEU A 16 4.70 7.90 -24.35
CA LEU A 16 4.54 7.19 -23.09
C LEU A 16 3.72 5.92 -23.26
N TYR A 17 2.60 6.00 -23.98
CA TYR A 17 1.76 4.83 -24.26
C TYR A 17 2.53 3.73 -24.99
N ALA A 18 3.28 4.08 -26.03
CA ALA A 18 4.07 3.10 -26.79
C ALA A 18 5.15 2.40 -25.94
N LEU A 19 5.85 3.15 -25.08
CA LEU A 19 6.84 2.59 -24.17
C LEU A 19 6.22 1.68 -23.10
N LEU A 20 5.03 2.04 -22.58
CA LEU A 20 4.31 1.18 -21.65
C LEU A 20 3.87 -0.13 -22.33
N GLU A 21 3.30 -0.07 -23.56
CA GLU A 21 2.94 -1.27 -24.28
C GLU A 21 4.17 -2.16 -24.55
N GLU A 22 5.29 -1.56 -24.95
CA GLU A 22 6.55 -2.28 -25.15
C GLU A 22 6.98 -3.02 -23.88
N TYR A 23 7.05 -2.34 -22.73
CA TYR A 23 7.42 -2.93 -21.45
C TYR A 23 6.54 -4.11 -21.04
N PHE A 24 5.22 -3.94 -21.08
CA PHE A 24 4.30 -4.99 -20.66
C PHE A 24 4.23 -6.16 -21.64
N ASN A 25 4.46 -5.93 -22.94
CA ASN A 25 4.61 -6.99 -23.92
C ASN A 25 5.89 -7.81 -23.67
N GLU A 26 7.03 -7.16 -23.39
CA GLU A 26 8.28 -7.84 -23.01
C GLU A 26 8.11 -8.72 -21.75
N LYS A 27 7.34 -8.26 -20.78
CA LYS A 27 7.03 -9.00 -19.53
C LYS A 27 5.88 -10.02 -19.70
N ASN A 28 5.27 -10.12 -20.88
CA ASN A 28 4.08 -10.95 -21.13
C ASN A 28 2.95 -10.73 -20.11
N THR A 29 2.77 -9.47 -19.69
CA THR A 29 1.80 -9.07 -18.67
C THR A 29 0.65 -8.28 -19.29
N LYS A 30 -0.59 -8.70 -19.01
CA LYS A 30 -1.78 -7.97 -19.50
C LYS A 30 -2.00 -6.68 -18.72
N VAL A 31 -2.01 -5.56 -19.43
CA VAL A 31 -2.29 -4.23 -18.89
C VAL A 31 -3.40 -3.55 -19.70
N PHE A 32 -4.18 -2.69 -19.03
CA PHE A 32 -5.13 -1.78 -19.67
C PHE A 32 -4.66 -0.36 -19.43
N ILE A 33 -4.49 0.41 -20.51
CA ILE A 33 -3.97 1.78 -20.44
C ILE A 33 -4.99 2.74 -21.04
N ASP A 34 -5.50 3.64 -20.23
CA ASP A 34 -6.40 4.72 -20.67
C ASP A 34 -5.63 6.03 -20.82
N LYS A 35 -5.80 6.68 -21.97
CA LYS A 35 -5.16 7.97 -22.32
C LYS A 35 -6.11 9.13 -22.07
N PHE A 36 -5.62 10.15 -21.40
CA PHE A 36 -6.34 11.40 -21.15
C PHE A 36 -5.50 12.59 -21.61
N SER A 37 -5.99 13.32 -22.60
CA SER A 37 -5.39 14.60 -23.03
C SER A 37 -5.89 15.80 -22.19
N ASN A 38 -6.80 15.55 -21.25
CA ASN A 38 -7.38 16.57 -20.39
C ASN A 38 -7.64 16.00 -18.99
N PRO A 39 -7.04 16.63 -17.94
CA PRO A 39 -7.24 16.20 -16.56
C PRO A 39 -8.70 16.15 -16.10
N LYS A 40 -9.57 17.02 -16.65
CA LYS A 40 -11.00 17.02 -16.30
C LYS A 40 -11.69 15.72 -16.72
N THR A 41 -11.31 15.15 -17.89
CA THR A 41 -11.90 13.88 -18.35
C THR A 41 -11.47 12.73 -17.47
N LEU A 42 -10.21 12.69 -17.02
CA LEU A 42 -9.72 11.74 -16.04
C LEU A 42 -10.51 11.83 -14.72
N LEU A 43 -10.60 13.02 -14.14
CA LEU A 43 -11.31 13.23 -12.88
C LEU A 43 -12.80 12.89 -12.97
N ASN A 44 -13.46 13.25 -14.08
CA ASN A 44 -14.85 12.89 -14.31
C ASN A 44 -15.04 11.37 -14.40
N LYS A 45 -14.12 10.66 -15.07
CA LYS A 45 -14.19 9.20 -15.16
C LYS A 45 -14.05 8.55 -13.77
N LEU A 46 -13.12 9.02 -12.94
CA LEU A 46 -12.96 8.56 -11.55
C LEU A 46 -14.24 8.78 -10.73
N PHE A 47 -14.91 9.92 -10.92
CA PHE A 47 -16.12 10.23 -10.20
C PHE A 47 -17.31 9.34 -10.63
N LEU A 48 -17.43 9.01 -11.92
CA LEU A 48 -18.54 8.24 -12.48
C LEU A 48 -18.42 6.73 -12.32
N GLU A 49 -17.19 6.18 -12.49
CA GLU A 49 -16.94 4.73 -12.51
C GLU A 49 -16.44 4.18 -11.17
N GLY A 50 -16.18 5.05 -10.20
CA GLY A 50 -15.70 4.67 -8.86
C GLY A 50 -14.23 4.98 -8.63
N GLN A 51 -13.82 4.84 -7.36
CA GLN A 51 -12.54 5.35 -6.86
C GLN A 51 -11.34 4.48 -7.24
N GLU A 52 -11.51 3.17 -7.40
CA GLU A 52 -10.43 2.19 -7.56
C GLU A 52 -10.34 1.59 -8.97
N ILE A 53 -10.55 2.41 -10.00
CA ILE A 53 -10.52 1.92 -11.39
C ILE A 53 -9.11 1.83 -11.98
N TYR A 54 -8.12 2.52 -11.41
CA TYR A 54 -6.72 2.49 -11.85
C TYR A 54 -5.77 2.18 -10.70
N ASP A 55 -4.79 1.32 -10.99
CA ASP A 55 -3.71 0.96 -10.07
C ASP A 55 -2.60 2.03 -10.07
N ILE A 56 -2.34 2.63 -11.24
CA ILE A 56 -1.26 3.58 -11.47
C ILE A 56 -1.77 4.79 -12.25
N PHE A 57 -1.32 5.97 -11.85
CA PHE A 57 -1.53 7.23 -12.55
C PHE A 57 -0.18 7.81 -12.96
N ILE A 58 0.04 8.04 -14.28
CA ILE A 58 1.20 8.76 -14.78
C ILE A 58 0.71 10.11 -15.29
N LEU A 59 1.15 11.20 -14.65
CA LEU A 59 0.60 12.53 -14.84
C LEU A 59 1.67 13.52 -15.25
N ASP A 60 1.42 14.32 -16.29
CA ASP A 60 2.21 15.55 -16.46
C ASP A 60 1.78 16.59 -15.42
N ILE A 61 2.73 17.36 -14.93
CA ILE A 61 2.46 18.48 -14.02
C ILE A 61 2.12 19.75 -14.80
N VAL A 62 2.83 19.98 -15.92
CA VAL A 62 2.70 21.22 -16.72
C VAL A 62 1.62 21.03 -17.76
N MET A 63 0.36 21.16 -17.35
CA MET A 63 -0.83 21.13 -18.19
C MET A 63 -1.70 22.35 -17.94
N GLN A 64 -2.77 22.55 -18.75
CA GLN A 64 -3.76 23.64 -18.52
C GLN A 64 -4.31 23.63 -17.09
N GLN A 65 -4.53 22.46 -16.50
CA GLN A 65 -4.80 22.27 -15.08
C GLN A 65 -3.56 21.60 -14.47
N ASN A 66 -2.98 22.22 -13.44
CA ASN A 66 -1.76 21.74 -12.80
C ASN A 66 -1.92 20.29 -12.32
N GLY A 67 -1.02 19.40 -12.78
CA GLY A 67 -1.02 17.98 -12.47
C GLY A 67 -0.87 17.65 -10.98
N LEU A 68 -0.22 18.54 -10.20
CA LEU A 68 -0.16 18.40 -8.74
C LEU A 68 -1.55 18.50 -8.07
N ASP A 69 -2.40 19.42 -8.57
CA ASP A 69 -3.75 19.57 -8.03
C ASP A 69 -4.64 18.39 -8.45
N VAL A 70 -4.40 17.84 -9.65
CA VAL A 70 -5.03 16.59 -10.10
C VAL A 70 -4.62 15.45 -9.18
N ALA A 71 -3.33 15.28 -8.92
CA ALA A 71 -2.79 14.25 -8.03
C ALA A 71 -3.37 14.35 -6.61
N LYS A 72 -3.44 15.57 -6.02
CA LYS A 72 -4.08 15.79 -4.71
C LYS A 72 -5.54 15.35 -4.69
N ARG A 73 -6.30 15.62 -5.75
CA ARG A 73 -7.68 15.17 -5.85
C ARG A 73 -7.77 13.65 -5.95
N ILE A 74 -6.90 13.03 -6.74
CA ILE A 74 -6.81 11.57 -6.84
C ILE A 74 -6.50 10.96 -5.48
N THR A 75 -5.49 11.44 -4.76
CA THR A 75 -5.11 10.91 -3.43
C THR A 75 -6.18 11.12 -2.37
N ASN A 76 -6.99 12.18 -2.45
CA ASN A 76 -8.10 12.41 -1.54
C ASN A 76 -9.24 11.39 -1.72
N ILE A 77 -9.49 10.94 -2.95
CA ILE A 77 -10.55 9.97 -3.26
C ILE A 77 -10.03 8.53 -3.30
N HIS A 78 -8.73 8.35 -3.56
CA HIS A 78 -8.04 7.08 -3.62
C HIS A 78 -6.69 7.17 -2.90
N PRO A 79 -6.66 7.05 -1.55
CA PRO A 79 -5.46 7.28 -0.73
C PRO A 79 -4.27 6.36 -1.06
N HIS A 80 -4.54 5.20 -1.66
CA HIS A 80 -3.53 4.21 -2.05
C HIS A 80 -3.15 4.29 -3.53
N ALA A 81 -3.58 5.35 -4.25
CA ALA A 81 -3.23 5.53 -5.65
C ALA A 81 -1.71 5.66 -5.83
N THR A 82 -1.13 4.85 -6.71
CA THR A 82 0.26 4.99 -7.10
C THR A 82 0.39 6.07 -8.16
N ILE A 83 1.09 7.16 -7.83
CA ILE A 83 1.27 8.31 -8.72
C ILE A 83 2.71 8.40 -9.18
N ILE A 84 2.92 8.56 -10.48
CA ILE A 84 4.19 8.89 -11.11
C ILE A 84 3.99 10.22 -11.83
N PHE A 85 4.90 11.16 -11.61
CA PHE A 85 4.95 12.36 -12.41
C PHE A 85 5.92 12.20 -13.57
N GLN A 86 5.48 12.65 -14.77
CA GLN A 86 6.32 12.78 -15.96
C GLN A 86 6.19 14.21 -16.48
N THR A 87 7.20 15.04 -16.28
CA THR A 87 7.09 16.49 -16.55
C THR A 87 8.36 17.11 -17.10
N SER A 88 8.22 18.23 -17.80
CA SER A 88 9.35 19.02 -18.31
C SER A 88 10.02 19.91 -17.27
N SER A 89 9.42 20.12 -16.09
CA SER A 89 9.93 21.03 -15.05
C SER A 89 10.40 20.28 -13.81
N SER A 90 11.58 20.60 -13.32
CA SER A 90 12.11 20.16 -12.03
C SER A 90 11.65 21.03 -10.85
N GLU A 91 11.08 22.20 -11.10
CA GLU A 91 10.71 23.18 -10.07
C GLU A 91 9.60 22.68 -9.14
N TYR A 92 8.75 21.79 -9.66
CA TYR A 92 7.63 21.24 -8.90
C TYR A 92 8.00 20.03 -8.03
N ALA A 93 9.26 19.55 -8.06
CA ALA A 93 9.67 18.35 -7.34
C ALA A 93 9.40 18.47 -5.84
N ILE A 94 9.71 19.62 -5.21
CA ILE A 94 9.47 19.84 -3.77
C ILE A 94 7.97 19.81 -3.45
N ASP A 95 7.13 20.43 -4.27
CA ASP A 95 5.67 20.41 -4.03
C ASP A 95 5.05 19.04 -4.32
N ALA A 96 5.64 18.27 -5.24
CA ALA A 96 5.22 16.91 -5.55
C ALA A 96 5.37 15.97 -4.34
N PHE A 97 6.35 16.17 -3.45
CA PHE A 97 6.50 15.39 -2.22
C PHE A 97 5.25 15.40 -1.32
N LYS A 98 4.42 16.43 -1.40
CA LYS A 98 3.19 16.54 -0.61
C LYS A 98 2.15 15.46 -0.95
N VAL A 99 2.18 14.94 -2.17
CA VAL A 99 1.30 13.84 -2.62
C VAL A 99 1.99 12.47 -2.58
N ARG A 100 3.25 12.42 -2.13
CA ARG A 100 4.07 11.21 -2.00
C ARG A 100 4.04 10.36 -3.28
N PRO A 101 4.48 10.91 -4.43
CA PRO A 101 4.51 10.14 -5.66
C PRO A 101 5.48 8.96 -5.53
N PHE A 102 5.21 7.90 -6.26
CA PHE A 102 6.13 6.77 -6.36
C PHE A 102 7.43 7.18 -7.07
N ASP A 103 7.30 7.99 -8.12
CA ASP A 103 8.46 8.50 -8.85
C ASP A 103 8.18 9.84 -9.54
N TYR A 104 9.28 10.50 -9.97
CA TYR A 104 9.28 11.77 -10.67
C TYR A 104 10.25 11.73 -11.85
N ILE A 105 9.72 11.62 -13.07
CA ILE A 105 10.50 11.44 -14.29
C ILE A 105 10.52 12.75 -15.09
N LEU A 106 11.72 13.24 -15.41
CA LEU A 106 11.86 14.43 -16.24
C LEU A 106 11.77 14.09 -17.73
N LYS A 107 11.04 14.90 -18.49
CA LYS A 107 11.05 14.88 -19.96
C LYS A 107 12.38 15.44 -20.49
N PRO A 108 12.93 14.96 -21.62
CA PRO A 108 12.34 13.95 -22.49
C PRO A 108 12.39 12.54 -21.87
N LEU A 109 11.29 11.81 -21.98
CA LEU A 109 11.17 10.47 -21.43
C LEU A 109 12.16 9.51 -22.11
N LYS A 110 13.04 8.90 -21.32
CA LYS A 110 13.96 7.87 -21.77
C LYS A 110 13.39 6.49 -21.42
N LYS A 111 13.52 5.54 -22.35
CA LYS A 111 13.04 4.16 -22.17
C LYS A 111 13.58 3.55 -20.87
N GLU A 112 14.90 3.69 -20.63
CA GLU A 112 15.59 3.11 -19.50
C GLU A 112 15.01 3.62 -18.16
N GLN A 113 14.76 4.93 -18.06
CA GLN A 113 14.21 5.53 -16.84
C GLN A 113 12.80 5.04 -16.54
N LEU A 114 11.95 4.93 -17.59
CA LEU A 114 10.60 4.42 -17.40
C LEU A 114 10.64 2.95 -17.02
N PHE A 115 11.47 2.14 -17.67
CA PHE A 115 11.57 0.71 -17.40
C PHE A 115 12.09 0.43 -15.99
N ASP A 116 13.12 1.15 -15.52
CA ASP A 116 13.61 1.07 -14.15
C ASP A 116 12.52 1.45 -13.12
N CYS A 117 11.73 2.47 -13.41
CA CYS A 117 10.59 2.85 -12.58
C CYS A 117 9.54 1.73 -12.52
N LEU A 118 9.19 1.14 -13.66
CA LEU A 118 8.21 0.06 -13.75
C LEU A 118 8.71 -1.24 -13.11
N ASP A 119 10.00 -1.57 -13.21
CA ASP A 119 10.59 -2.72 -12.50
C ASP A 119 10.49 -2.55 -10.98
N ARG A 120 10.75 -1.35 -10.45
CA ARG A 120 10.53 -1.05 -9.04
C ARG A 120 9.06 -1.14 -8.63
N LEU A 121 8.15 -0.73 -9.51
CA LEU A 121 6.71 -0.90 -9.29
C LEU A 121 6.29 -2.36 -9.27
N ASP A 122 6.84 -3.21 -10.13
CA ASP A 122 6.55 -4.65 -10.14
C ASP A 122 6.95 -5.29 -8.81
N VAL A 123 8.11 -4.93 -8.25
CA VAL A 123 8.53 -5.35 -6.91
C VAL A 123 7.54 -4.84 -5.86
N PHE A 124 7.21 -3.55 -5.87
CA PHE A 124 6.26 -2.93 -4.93
C PHE A 124 4.88 -3.62 -4.95
N PHE A 125 4.32 -3.88 -6.14
CA PHE A 125 3.03 -4.58 -6.25
C PHE A 125 3.12 -6.07 -5.94
N SER A 126 4.27 -6.72 -6.21
CA SER A 126 4.49 -8.13 -5.82
C SER A 126 4.53 -8.28 -4.31
N ASP A 127 5.20 -7.37 -3.62
CA ASP A 127 5.21 -7.32 -2.16
C ASP A 127 3.83 -6.95 -1.60
N SER A 128 3.12 -6.04 -2.25
CA SER A 128 1.72 -5.73 -1.87
C SER A 128 0.78 -6.92 -2.03
N LYS A 129 0.98 -7.78 -3.04
CA LYS A 129 0.19 -9.02 -3.20
C LYS A 129 0.53 -10.08 -2.15
N LYS A 130 1.78 -10.16 -1.72
CA LYS A 130 2.19 -11.02 -0.59
C LYS A 130 1.57 -10.54 0.72
N ASN A 131 1.24 -9.25 0.80
CA ASN A 131 0.67 -8.59 1.97
C ASN A 131 -0.85 -8.70 2.11
N ILE A 132 -1.50 -9.61 1.37
CA ILE A 132 -2.93 -9.90 1.50
C ILE A 132 -3.17 -11.39 1.69
N PHE A 133 -4.17 -11.72 2.49
CA PHE A 133 -4.66 -13.08 2.62
C PHE A 133 -6.18 -13.11 2.78
N GLN A 134 -6.78 -14.27 2.59
CA GLN A 134 -8.22 -14.47 2.73
C GLN A 134 -8.53 -15.42 3.87
N ILE A 135 -9.53 -15.08 4.65
CA ILE A 135 -10.07 -15.92 5.72
C ILE A 135 -11.57 -16.11 5.54
N LYS A 136 -12.09 -17.19 6.12
CA LYS A 136 -13.53 -17.29 6.40
C LYS A 136 -13.79 -16.60 7.73
N ASP A 137 -14.55 -15.52 7.69
CA ASP A 137 -14.94 -14.79 8.89
C ASP A 137 -16.00 -15.56 9.71
N SER A 138 -16.40 -14.99 10.84
CA SER A 138 -17.41 -15.58 11.73
C SER A 138 -18.79 -15.78 11.07
N ASN A 139 -19.06 -15.09 9.97
CA ASN A 139 -20.29 -15.18 9.18
C ASN A 139 -20.16 -16.14 7.98
N LEU A 140 -19.03 -16.86 7.88
CA LEU A 140 -18.67 -17.74 6.78
C LEU A 140 -18.41 -17.02 5.44
N ALA A 141 -18.33 -15.67 5.45
CA ALA A 141 -17.95 -14.90 4.29
C ALA A 141 -16.44 -15.00 4.03
N LEU A 142 -16.04 -14.94 2.76
CA LEU A 142 -14.63 -14.87 2.37
C LEU A 142 -14.18 -13.42 2.46
N THR A 143 -13.41 -13.10 3.50
CA THR A 143 -12.93 -11.74 3.78
C THR A 143 -11.46 -11.62 3.46
N THR A 144 -11.10 -10.61 2.68
CA THR A 144 -9.70 -10.27 2.35
C THR A 144 -9.15 -9.32 3.40
N ILE A 145 -7.98 -9.63 3.94
CA ILE A 145 -7.25 -8.81 4.91
C ILE A 145 -5.93 -8.38 4.29
N LYS A 146 -5.61 -7.11 4.41
CA LYS A 146 -4.29 -6.57 4.09
C LYS A 146 -3.42 -6.60 5.35
N ILE A 147 -2.27 -7.27 5.29
CA ILE A 147 -1.36 -7.45 6.43
C ILE A 147 -0.92 -6.10 7.04
N PRO A 148 -0.57 -5.05 6.25
CA PRO A 148 -0.20 -3.75 6.81
C PRO A 148 -1.32 -3.04 7.58
N ASP A 149 -2.59 -3.36 7.29
CA ASP A 149 -3.75 -2.73 7.93
C ASP A 149 -4.09 -3.41 9.27
N ILE A 150 -3.39 -4.48 9.64
CA ILE A 150 -3.56 -5.13 10.94
C ILE A 150 -2.81 -4.34 12.01
N ASN A 151 -3.51 -3.94 13.05
CA ASN A 151 -2.94 -3.31 14.24
C ASN A 151 -2.32 -4.37 15.15
N TYR A 152 -3.10 -5.37 15.53
CA TYR A 152 -2.64 -6.56 16.25
C TYR A 152 -3.61 -7.73 16.05
N ILE A 153 -3.17 -8.92 16.40
CA ILE A 153 -3.97 -10.14 16.34
C ILE A 153 -4.14 -10.69 17.75
N GLU A 154 -5.37 -10.98 18.11
CA GLU A 154 -5.73 -11.56 19.40
C GLU A 154 -6.28 -12.97 19.23
N SER A 155 -5.92 -13.87 20.13
CA SER A 155 -6.56 -15.19 20.27
C SER A 155 -7.55 -15.18 21.43
N LEU A 156 -8.82 -15.19 21.11
CA LEU A 156 -9.90 -15.19 22.11
C LEU A 156 -10.95 -16.26 21.78
N ASN A 157 -11.32 -17.06 22.78
CA ASN A 157 -12.36 -18.09 22.63
C ASN A 157 -12.16 -19.03 21.41
N ARG A 158 -10.91 -19.43 21.14
CA ARG A 158 -10.53 -20.25 20.00
C ARG A 158 -10.81 -19.59 18.64
N ARG A 159 -10.74 -18.28 18.55
CA ARG A 159 -10.85 -17.51 17.33
C ARG A 159 -9.65 -16.58 17.22
N LEU A 160 -9.25 -16.23 15.98
CA LEU A 160 -8.41 -15.08 15.74
C LEU A 160 -9.31 -13.86 15.58
N LEU A 161 -8.95 -12.78 16.26
CA LEU A 161 -9.51 -11.47 16.06
C LEU A 161 -8.40 -10.60 15.46
N PHE A 162 -8.60 -10.14 14.25
CA PHE A 162 -7.72 -9.16 13.59
C PHE A 162 -8.27 -7.78 13.93
N HIS A 163 -7.56 -7.06 14.80
CA HIS A 163 -7.85 -5.67 15.12
C HIS A 163 -7.20 -4.78 14.07
N MET A 164 -8.02 -4.09 13.28
CA MET A 164 -7.57 -3.30 12.14
C MET A 164 -7.22 -1.87 12.55
N ILE A 165 -6.41 -1.19 11.76
CA ILE A 165 -6.01 0.21 12.02
C ILE A 165 -7.17 1.19 11.97
N ASP A 166 -8.25 0.87 11.24
CA ASP A 166 -9.49 1.64 11.18
C ASP A 166 -10.42 1.42 12.38
N GLY A 167 -10.01 0.56 13.34
CA GLY A 167 -10.80 0.20 14.51
C GLY A 167 -11.80 -0.94 14.29
N SER A 168 -11.93 -1.46 13.08
CA SER A 168 -12.75 -2.64 12.83
C SER A 168 -12.09 -3.91 13.37
N ILE A 169 -12.91 -4.94 13.66
CA ILE A 169 -12.43 -6.24 14.14
C ILE A 169 -13.00 -7.34 13.22
N ILE A 170 -12.10 -8.10 12.61
CA ILE A 170 -12.46 -9.24 11.77
C ILE A 170 -12.18 -10.53 12.55
N SER A 171 -13.21 -11.32 12.82
CA SER A 171 -13.10 -12.57 13.59
C SER A 171 -13.18 -13.80 12.69
N THR A 172 -12.29 -14.76 12.90
CA THR A 172 -12.36 -16.07 12.20
C THR A 172 -13.46 -16.97 12.75
N THR A 173 -13.74 -18.04 12.04
CA THR A 173 -14.42 -19.22 12.61
C THR A 173 -13.56 -19.87 13.69
N SER A 174 -14.13 -20.83 14.44
CA SER A 174 -13.40 -21.51 15.54
C SER A 174 -12.16 -22.25 15.02
N LEU A 175 -11.02 -22.02 15.69
CA LEU A 175 -9.74 -22.64 15.37
C LEU A 175 -9.68 -24.10 15.84
N ARG A 176 -8.98 -24.93 15.06
CA ARG A 176 -8.67 -26.33 15.39
C ARG A 176 -7.23 -26.55 15.83
N THR A 177 -6.35 -25.56 15.61
CA THR A 177 -4.91 -25.58 15.87
C THR A 177 -4.54 -24.54 16.92
N LYS A 178 -3.27 -24.52 17.35
CA LYS A 178 -2.76 -23.51 18.27
C LYS A 178 -2.75 -22.13 17.62
N PHE A 179 -2.74 -21.08 18.46
CA PHE A 179 -2.78 -19.68 18.03
C PHE A 179 -1.77 -19.37 16.91
N ILE A 180 -0.50 -19.60 17.19
CA ILE A 180 0.60 -19.28 16.25
C ILE A 180 0.48 -20.09 14.93
N GLU A 181 0.16 -21.38 15.04
CA GLU A 181 -0.03 -22.27 13.87
C GLU A 181 -1.27 -21.88 13.03
N SER A 182 -2.15 -21.05 13.58
CA SER A 182 -3.38 -20.62 12.93
C SER A 182 -3.24 -19.31 12.18
N ILE A 183 -2.10 -18.61 12.31
CA ILE A 183 -1.83 -17.37 11.58
C ILE A 183 -1.65 -17.69 10.10
N PRO A 184 -2.43 -17.07 9.20
CA PRO A 184 -2.46 -17.44 7.78
C PRO A 184 -1.30 -16.87 6.93
N PHE A 185 -0.30 -16.27 7.56
CA PHE A 185 0.91 -15.71 6.92
C PHE A 185 2.13 -15.89 7.82
N ASP A 186 3.31 -15.74 7.24
CA ASP A 186 4.56 -15.85 7.99
C ASP A 186 4.86 -14.55 8.76
N PHE A 187 4.25 -14.43 9.94
CA PHE A 187 4.36 -13.23 10.77
C PHE A 187 5.78 -12.98 11.30
N GLU A 188 6.65 -13.99 11.35
CA GLU A 188 8.04 -13.82 11.81
C GLU A 188 8.93 -13.12 10.79
N GLN A 189 8.62 -13.27 9.49
CA GLN A 189 9.31 -12.57 8.40
C GLN A 189 8.73 -11.17 8.13
N GLU A 190 7.58 -10.88 8.70
CA GLU A 190 6.89 -9.61 8.55
C GLU A 190 7.15 -8.70 9.77
N GLN A 191 6.54 -7.52 9.76
CA GLN A 191 6.63 -6.52 10.83
C GLN A 191 5.89 -6.90 12.13
N PHE A 192 5.79 -8.18 12.48
CA PHE A 192 5.01 -8.63 13.62
C PHE A 192 5.87 -9.23 14.73
N ILE A 193 5.38 -9.11 15.96
CA ILE A 193 6.04 -9.68 17.14
C ILE A 193 5.03 -10.36 18.08
N GLU A 194 5.31 -11.62 18.45
CA GLU A 194 4.60 -12.27 19.54
C GLU A 194 5.00 -11.62 20.87
N CYS A 195 4.05 -10.98 21.55
CA CYS A 195 4.27 -10.33 22.84
C CYS A 195 3.57 -11.03 24.00
N HIS A 196 2.58 -11.89 23.70
CA HIS A 196 1.82 -12.64 24.68
C HIS A 196 1.31 -13.94 24.05
N ASN A 197 0.96 -14.96 24.87
CA ASN A 197 0.39 -16.21 24.38
C ASN A 197 -0.88 -16.04 23.54
N SER A 198 -1.51 -14.88 23.63
CA SER A 198 -2.75 -14.55 22.93
C SER A 198 -2.64 -13.30 22.06
N PHE A 199 -1.46 -12.69 21.94
CA PHE A 199 -1.30 -11.46 21.17
C PHE A 199 -0.04 -11.46 20.30
N ILE A 200 -0.24 -11.06 19.04
CA ILE A 200 0.80 -10.74 18.07
C ILE A 200 0.55 -9.31 17.62
N VAL A 201 1.56 -8.45 17.68
CA VAL A 201 1.46 -7.01 17.43
C VAL A 201 2.22 -6.62 16.18
N ASN A 202 1.64 -5.75 15.36
CA ASN A 202 2.32 -5.09 14.26
C ASN A 202 3.24 -3.99 14.80
N MET A 203 4.54 -4.15 14.64
CA MET A 203 5.55 -3.22 15.18
C MET A 203 5.46 -1.82 14.57
N ASN A 204 4.97 -1.69 13.34
CA ASN A 204 4.71 -0.40 12.69
C ASN A 204 3.59 0.40 13.36
N GLN A 205 2.71 -0.27 14.13
CA GLN A 205 1.56 0.35 14.78
C GLN A 205 1.81 0.65 16.27
N ILE A 206 3.02 0.39 16.76
CA ILE A 206 3.39 0.68 18.16
C ILE A 206 3.76 2.15 18.29
N LYS A 207 3.02 2.88 19.14
CA LYS A 207 3.30 4.26 19.50
C LYS A 207 4.37 4.36 20.57
N THR A 208 4.29 3.49 21.60
CA THR A 208 5.25 3.44 22.71
C THR A 208 5.10 2.15 23.52
N ILE A 209 6.13 1.87 24.33
CA ILE A 209 6.07 0.82 25.35
C ILE A 209 5.97 1.50 26.72
N LYS A 210 4.93 1.19 27.45
CA LYS A 210 4.75 1.69 28.82
C LYS A 210 4.53 0.51 29.77
N ASP A 211 5.29 0.46 30.85
CA ASP A 211 5.27 -0.62 31.82
C ASP A 211 5.50 -2.00 31.16
N SER A 212 4.50 -2.83 31.05
CA SER A 212 4.55 -4.14 30.39
C SER A 212 3.50 -4.24 29.29
N GLU A 213 3.24 -3.14 28.58
CA GLU A 213 2.24 -3.05 27.52
C GLU A 213 2.77 -2.27 26.32
N PHE A 214 2.33 -2.67 25.13
CA PHE A 214 2.41 -1.85 23.94
C PHE A 214 1.21 -0.91 23.91
N ILE A 215 1.46 0.39 23.72
CA ILE A 215 0.42 1.36 23.40
C ILE A 215 0.45 1.57 21.91
N MET A 216 -0.64 1.27 21.24
CA MET A 216 -0.80 1.37 19.80
C MET A 216 -1.08 2.82 19.37
N PHE A 217 -0.92 3.15 18.08
CA PHE A 217 -1.24 4.51 17.60
C PHE A 217 -2.72 4.88 17.77
N ASN A 218 -3.63 3.93 17.76
CA ASN A 218 -5.05 4.15 18.08
C ASN A 218 -5.35 4.25 19.61
N ASN A 219 -4.29 4.28 20.47
CA ASN A 219 -4.29 4.31 21.92
C ASN A 219 -4.84 3.04 22.61
N GLU A 220 -5.04 1.96 21.89
CA GLU A 220 -5.29 0.65 22.53
C GLU A 220 -4.03 0.14 23.22
N SER A 221 -4.24 -0.65 24.28
CA SER A 221 -3.15 -1.25 25.06
C SER A 221 -3.13 -2.75 24.83
N VAL A 222 -1.95 -3.29 24.50
CA VAL A 222 -1.73 -4.72 24.29
C VAL A 222 -0.71 -5.24 25.29
N PRO A 223 -1.06 -6.23 26.15
CA PRO A 223 -0.18 -6.69 27.22
C PRO A 223 1.03 -7.47 26.68
N ILE A 224 2.17 -7.25 27.34
CA ILE A 224 3.38 -8.03 27.11
C ILE A 224 3.57 -9.01 28.26
N SER A 225 3.70 -10.29 27.95
CA SER A 225 3.97 -11.31 28.95
C SER A 225 5.30 -11.05 29.65
N ARG A 226 5.34 -11.15 30.98
CA ARG A 226 6.56 -10.90 31.79
C ARG A 226 7.76 -11.72 31.29
N ARG A 227 7.51 -12.96 30.85
CA ARG A 227 8.52 -13.86 30.31
C ARG A 227 9.12 -13.34 29.01
N LEU A 228 8.35 -12.68 28.18
CA LEU A 228 8.74 -12.20 26.86
C LEU A 228 9.24 -10.77 26.86
N LEU A 229 9.03 -10.00 27.94
CA LEU A 229 9.25 -8.55 27.98
C LEU A 229 10.66 -8.14 27.51
N LYS A 230 11.71 -8.83 27.99
CA LYS A 230 13.08 -8.51 27.60
C LYS A 230 13.30 -8.77 26.10
N LYS A 231 12.97 -9.98 25.64
CA LYS A 231 13.10 -10.39 24.23
C LYS A 231 12.30 -9.49 23.28
N VAL A 232 11.07 -9.13 23.69
CA VAL A 232 10.18 -8.26 22.90
C VAL A 232 10.78 -6.86 22.77
N LYS A 233 11.30 -6.28 23.85
CA LYS A 233 11.95 -4.97 23.81
C LYS A 233 13.19 -4.98 22.91
N GLU A 234 14.04 -6.00 23.02
CA GLU A 234 15.25 -6.15 22.20
C GLU A 234 14.89 -6.24 20.71
N LYS A 235 13.94 -7.13 20.36
CA LYS A 235 13.49 -7.30 18.96
C LYS A 235 12.86 -6.03 18.41
N TYR A 236 12.07 -5.31 19.20
CA TYR A 236 11.46 -4.06 18.77
C TYR A 236 12.49 -2.96 18.52
N VAL A 237 13.50 -2.84 19.39
CA VAL A 237 14.61 -1.90 19.17
C VAL A 237 15.40 -2.23 17.90
N GLN A 238 15.75 -3.51 17.67
CA GLN A 238 16.41 -3.95 16.44
C GLN A 238 15.57 -3.58 15.20
N TYR A 239 14.27 -3.84 15.26
CA TYR A 239 13.35 -3.46 14.19
C TYR A 239 13.36 -1.95 13.88
N LEU A 240 13.41 -1.09 14.90
CA LEU A 240 13.45 0.36 14.72
C LEU A 240 14.79 0.87 14.14
N VAL A 241 15.89 0.16 14.40
CA VAL A 241 17.23 0.53 13.92
C VAL A 241 17.52 -0.05 12.54
N GLY A 242 16.70 -1.00 12.06
CA GLY A 242 16.86 -1.63 10.75
C GLY A 242 17.97 -2.69 10.71
N GLU A 243 18.27 -3.34 11.84
CA GLU A 243 19.21 -4.47 11.96
C GLU A 243 18.51 -5.82 11.87
#